data_bf81a085f6fd7e169c17ce7fa8de721a
#
_entry.id   bf81a085f6fd7e169c17ce7fa8de721a
#
_cell.length_a   1.000
_cell.length_b   1.000
_cell.length_c   1.000
_cell.angle_alpha   90.00
_cell.angle_beta   90.00
_cell.angle_gamma   90.00
#
_symmetry.space_group_name_H-M   'P 1'
#
loop_
_entity.id
_entity.type
_entity.pdbx_description
1 polymer ?
#
loop_
_entity_poly.entity_id
_entity_poly.type
_entity_poly.pdbx_seq_one_letter_code
_entity_poly.pdbx_strand_id
1 'polypeptide(L)'
;MAKKIFYDEEARRKVLAGAEILYNAVKTTMGPKGRNVVLSKSYGSPTITHDGVTVAKGVELPDIDDETLGYKVGAELIKQAASKMNDVAGDGTTTVTVLTYHLLNEANKLIAAGHNPMQLRKGLETAASDAIKELSNMTEDIHSKKSRVAEVATISAGDEEIGNLIADVIEKVGKDGVVTVEEGQGLSLESEVVEGFTFDRGFVSPYMITDTARMEAVYDKPAVVITDKKISNIQEFLPLLEKLAAAGKKDLVLIAEEVEGEALGTLILNRLKGVFNTVAIKAPAFGDRRKDILNDIAILTGAEVISEDKSMSFDNVDLDVVGSARKVIVDKDNTTIVEGGGNSIEVDARIKQINAQIEQSTSEYDRENLEKRRASLSGKVAVIKVGGATETEIEEKKFRVDDAVAAVKAALEEGIVAGGGVTLINLANKIEIKGNDSVSVGSQILKNALEQPFRILLQNAGLNPDEWLPQIKAAKPGFGIDVNNPTKLVDLKSVGVIDPTRVTKEALQNAISIAATTATMGALVVDIPKEETTSPSPDMGGMGGMM
;
A
#
# COMPACT_ATOMS: atom_id res chain seq x y z
N MET A 1 15.30 25.60 -14.51
CA MET A 1 14.26 26.51 -14.01
C MET A 1 14.88 27.43 -12.97
N ALA A 2 14.44 28.70 -12.87
CA ALA A 2 14.86 29.56 -11.76
C ALA A 2 14.27 29.02 -10.46
N LYS A 3 15.02 29.17 -9.36
CA LYS A 3 14.59 28.70 -8.04
C LYS A 3 14.41 29.87 -7.10
N LYS A 4 13.40 29.81 -6.23
CA LYS A 4 13.21 30.71 -5.10
C LYS A 4 13.57 29.97 -3.82
N ILE A 5 14.20 30.70 -2.90
CA ILE A 5 14.63 30.13 -1.61
C ILE A 5 13.93 30.91 -0.51
N PHE A 6 13.25 30.20 0.37
CA PHE A 6 12.71 30.73 1.61
C PHE A 6 13.55 30.19 2.78
N TYR A 7 13.69 30.97 3.82
CA TYR A 7 14.52 30.62 4.96
C TYR A 7 13.72 30.54 6.26
N ASP A 8 14.20 29.77 7.19
CA ASP A 8 13.78 29.70 8.58
C ASP A 8 12.23 29.64 8.79
N GLU A 9 11.67 30.67 9.41
CA GLU A 9 10.24 30.72 9.75
C GLU A 9 9.34 30.76 8.52
N GLU A 10 9.73 31.51 7.49
CA GLU A 10 8.94 31.60 6.26
C GLU A 10 8.88 30.24 5.54
N ALA A 11 10.00 29.55 5.45
CA ALA A 11 10.07 28.20 4.87
C ALA A 11 9.16 27.23 5.62
N ARG A 12 9.23 27.19 6.93
CA ARG A 12 8.40 26.32 7.77
C ARG A 12 6.91 26.67 7.67
N ARG A 13 6.55 27.96 7.63
CA ARG A 13 5.17 28.41 7.50
C ARG A 13 4.55 27.96 6.17
N LYS A 14 5.27 28.07 5.06
CA LYS A 14 4.80 27.62 3.74
C LYS A 14 4.58 26.11 3.68
N VAL A 15 5.51 25.33 4.17
CA VAL A 15 5.38 23.87 4.25
C VAL A 15 4.19 23.49 5.15
N LEU A 16 4.04 24.11 6.31
CA LEU A 16 2.93 23.82 7.21
C LEU A 16 1.57 24.17 6.58
N ALA A 17 1.46 25.29 5.85
CA ALA A 17 0.23 25.69 5.18
C ALA A 17 -0.20 24.67 4.12
N GLY A 18 0.73 24.19 3.30
CA GLY A 18 0.43 23.13 2.33
C GLY A 18 0.04 21.80 2.98
N ALA A 19 0.73 21.44 4.05
CA ALA A 19 0.38 20.25 4.85
C ALA A 19 -1.00 20.37 5.49
N GLU A 20 -1.42 21.56 5.95
CA GLU A 20 -2.71 21.83 6.55
C GLU A 20 -3.86 21.64 5.56
N ILE A 21 -3.70 22.12 4.33
CA ILE A 21 -4.72 21.98 3.29
C ILE A 21 -5.01 20.49 3.04
N LEU A 22 -3.96 19.69 2.86
CA LEU A 22 -4.13 18.26 2.63
C LEU A 22 -4.69 17.53 3.85
N TYR A 23 -4.17 17.82 5.05
CA TYR A 23 -4.69 17.30 6.31
C TYR A 23 -6.19 17.57 6.48
N ASN A 24 -6.65 18.79 6.17
CA ASN A 24 -8.06 19.16 6.30
C ASN A 24 -8.97 18.36 5.36
N ALA A 25 -8.50 17.99 4.18
CA ALA A 25 -9.22 17.09 3.27
C ALA A 25 -9.29 15.66 3.82
N VAL A 26 -8.13 15.10 4.22
CA VAL A 26 -8.02 13.70 4.62
C VAL A 26 -8.69 13.41 5.97
N LYS A 27 -8.55 14.29 6.98
CA LYS A 27 -9.11 14.06 8.34
C LYS A 27 -10.63 13.81 8.36
N THR A 28 -11.35 14.29 7.33
CA THR A 28 -12.81 14.12 7.24
C THR A 28 -13.24 12.68 7.06
N THR A 29 -12.34 11.82 6.57
CA THR A 29 -12.61 10.39 6.35
C THR A 29 -12.39 9.54 7.61
N MET A 30 -11.90 10.11 8.73
CA MET A 30 -11.49 9.35 9.90
C MET A 30 -12.67 8.77 10.68
N GLY A 31 -12.61 7.45 10.93
CA GLY A 31 -13.52 6.72 11.82
C GLY A 31 -14.87 6.36 11.22
N PRO A 32 -15.72 5.61 11.97
CA PRO A 32 -16.98 5.05 11.44
C PRO A 32 -18.05 6.11 11.11
N LYS A 33 -17.86 7.35 11.52
CA LYS A 33 -18.70 8.51 11.16
C LYS A 33 -17.95 9.49 10.24
N GLY A 34 -16.82 9.06 9.69
CA GLY A 34 -16.12 9.78 8.63
C GLY A 34 -17.00 9.96 7.40
N ARG A 35 -16.63 10.89 6.54
CA ARG A 35 -17.40 11.26 5.34
C ARG A 35 -16.56 11.06 4.09
N ASN A 36 -17.23 10.71 3.01
CA ASN A 36 -16.60 10.60 1.70
C ASN A 36 -16.10 11.96 1.21
N VAL A 37 -15.00 11.93 0.48
CA VAL A 37 -14.47 13.06 -0.28
C VAL A 37 -14.72 12.84 -1.76
N VAL A 38 -15.12 13.88 -2.47
CA VAL A 38 -15.33 13.83 -3.92
C VAL A 38 -14.15 14.47 -4.62
N LEU A 39 -13.46 13.70 -5.43
CA LEU A 39 -12.30 14.12 -6.21
C LEU A 39 -12.71 14.33 -7.67
N SER A 40 -12.44 15.51 -8.21
CA SER A 40 -12.65 15.77 -9.64
C SER A 40 -11.58 15.06 -10.47
N LYS A 41 -12.00 14.51 -11.62
CA LYS A 41 -11.07 13.96 -12.62
C LYS A 41 -11.07 14.87 -13.85
N SER A 42 -9.94 14.99 -14.51
CA SER A 42 -9.84 15.74 -15.78
C SER A 42 -10.69 15.10 -16.90
N TYR A 43 -10.90 13.78 -16.82
CA TYR A 43 -11.74 12.99 -17.73
C TYR A 43 -12.51 11.94 -16.92
N GLY A 44 -13.78 11.69 -17.30
CA GLY A 44 -14.64 10.70 -16.65
C GLY A 44 -15.43 11.26 -15.47
N SER A 45 -16.05 10.36 -14.70
CA SER A 45 -16.84 10.71 -13.52
C SER A 45 -15.94 11.05 -12.33
N PRO A 46 -16.38 11.95 -11.42
CA PRO A 46 -15.68 12.20 -10.17
C PRO A 46 -15.51 10.91 -9.36
N THR A 47 -14.39 10.76 -8.66
CA THR A 47 -14.19 9.67 -7.70
C THR A 47 -14.77 10.06 -6.35
N ILE A 48 -15.61 9.20 -5.79
CA ILE A 48 -16.12 9.35 -4.42
C ILE A 48 -15.39 8.30 -3.59
N THR A 49 -14.68 8.73 -2.55
CA THR A 49 -13.85 7.82 -1.76
C THR A 49 -13.84 8.20 -0.28
N HIS A 50 -13.70 7.19 0.56
CA HIS A 50 -13.47 7.30 2.00
C HIS A 50 -12.00 7.03 2.34
N ASP A 51 -11.22 6.47 1.41
CA ASP A 51 -9.83 6.12 1.63
C ASP A 51 -8.92 7.34 1.70
N GLY A 52 -8.15 7.42 2.80
CA GLY A 52 -7.26 8.55 3.09
C GLY A 52 -6.10 8.69 2.10
N VAL A 53 -5.55 7.58 1.58
CA VAL A 53 -4.43 7.66 0.61
C VAL A 53 -4.92 8.12 -0.76
N THR A 54 -6.09 7.68 -1.19
CA THR A 54 -6.72 8.14 -2.45
C THR A 54 -7.01 9.63 -2.39
N VAL A 55 -7.55 10.11 -1.26
CA VAL A 55 -7.76 11.55 -1.04
C VAL A 55 -6.43 12.29 -1.06
N ALA A 56 -5.42 11.79 -0.37
CA ALA A 56 -4.10 12.44 -0.33
C ALA A 56 -3.46 12.51 -1.71
N LYS A 57 -3.49 11.44 -2.51
CA LYS A 57 -2.97 11.40 -3.88
C LYS A 57 -3.75 12.32 -4.83
N GLY A 58 -5.07 12.44 -4.63
CA GLY A 58 -5.96 13.24 -5.48
C GLY A 58 -5.89 14.75 -5.26
N VAL A 59 -5.29 15.22 -4.16
CA VAL A 59 -5.12 16.65 -3.89
C VAL A 59 -3.81 17.14 -4.50
N GLU A 60 -3.90 17.98 -5.52
CA GLU A 60 -2.74 18.67 -6.10
C GLU A 60 -2.83 20.17 -5.77
N LEU A 61 -1.77 20.70 -5.17
CA LEU A 61 -1.67 22.13 -4.88
C LEU A 61 -0.80 22.79 -5.95
N PRO A 62 -1.34 23.77 -6.69
CA PRO A 62 -0.56 24.52 -7.65
C PRO A 62 0.32 25.58 -6.95
N ASP A 63 1.56 25.73 -7.40
CA ASP A 63 2.43 26.86 -7.06
C ASP A 63 2.17 27.97 -8.09
N ILE A 64 1.15 28.81 -7.88
CA ILE A 64 0.69 29.80 -8.88
C ILE A 64 1.33 31.16 -8.66
N ASP A 65 1.48 31.59 -7.42
CA ASP A 65 1.94 32.90 -7.00
C ASP A 65 2.91 32.84 -5.84
N ASP A 66 3.49 33.99 -5.46
CA ASP A 66 4.43 34.11 -4.35
C ASP A 66 3.84 33.68 -3.00
N GLU A 67 2.52 33.76 -2.81
CA GLU A 67 1.86 33.37 -1.57
C GLU A 67 1.76 31.86 -1.45
N THR A 68 1.37 31.17 -2.50
CA THR A 68 1.17 29.71 -2.53
C THR A 68 2.45 28.93 -2.85
N LEU A 69 3.47 29.61 -3.36
CA LEU A 69 4.75 29.00 -3.72
C LEU A 69 5.37 28.26 -2.53
N GLY A 70 5.56 26.94 -2.67
CA GLY A 70 6.07 26.05 -1.62
C GLY A 70 5.00 25.28 -0.84
N TYR A 71 3.70 25.55 -1.03
CA TYR A 71 2.60 24.77 -0.42
C TYR A 71 2.59 23.33 -0.92
N LYS A 72 2.89 23.14 -2.21
CA LYS A 72 3.02 21.81 -2.82
C LYS A 72 3.98 20.91 -2.04
N VAL A 73 5.12 21.43 -1.59
CA VAL A 73 6.11 20.64 -0.83
C VAL A 73 5.52 20.15 0.49
N GLY A 74 4.74 20.98 1.19
CA GLY A 74 4.07 20.60 2.43
C GLY A 74 3.02 19.49 2.21
N ALA A 75 2.23 19.61 1.16
CA ALA A 75 1.28 18.57 0.77
C ALA A 75 1.99 17.26 0.40
N GLU A 76 3.07 17.33 -0.39
CA GLU A 76 3.84 16.14 -0.78
C GLU A 76 4.46 15.39 0.41
N LEU A 77 4.87 16.08 1.48
CA LEU A 77 5.33 15.43 2.71
C LEU A 77 4.23 14.61 3.38
N ILE A 78 3.01 15.13 3.44
CA ILE A 78 1.85 14.38 3.97
C ILE A 78 1.49 13.21 3.04
N LYS A 79 1.48 13.43 1.71
CA LYS A 79 1.27 12.36 0.73
C LYS A 79 2.28 11.23 0.89
N GLN A 80 3.55 11.58 1.09
CA GLN A 80 4.60 10.58 1.31
C GLN A 80 4.34 9.74 2.56
N ALA A 81 3.86 10.36 3.66
CA ALA A 81 3.48 9.64 4.87
C ALA A 81 2.33 8.66 4.60
N ALA A 82 1.26 9.13 3.95
CA ALA A 82 0.08 8.32 3.63
C ALA A 82 0.42 7.17 2.66
N SER A 83 1.17 7.46 1.59
CA SER A 83 1.58 6.44 0.62
C SER A 83 2.46 5.37 1.25
N LYS A 84 3.46 5.77 2.05
CA LYS A 84 4.32 4.81 2.76
C LYS A 84 3.53 3.94 3.74
N MET A 85 2.54 4.51 4.42
CA MET A 85 1.66 3.77 5.32
C MET A 85 0.84 2.73 4.57
N ASN A 86 0.28 3.11 3.42
CA ASN A 86 -0.45 2.20 2.55
C ASN A 86 0.43 1.03 2.07
N ASP A 87 1.67 1.32 1.63
CA ASP A 87 2.60 0.30 1.14
C ASP A 87 3.02 -0.72 2.22
N VAL A 88 3.09 -0.30 3.49
CA VAL A 88 3.61 -1.15 4.57
C VAL A 88 2.50 -1.88 5.34
N ALA A 89 1.34 -1.25 5.53
CA ALA A 89 0.28 -1.79 6.38
C ALA A 89 -1.11 -1.82 5.71
N GLY A 90 -1.29 -1.18 4.55
CA GLY A 90 -2.53 -1.15 3.79
C GLY A 90 -3.68 -0.39 4.44
N ASP A 91 -3.53 0.07 5.69
CA ASP A 91 -4.53 0.79 6.47
C ASP A 91 -3.84 1.86 7.33
N GLY A 92 -4.59 2.75 8.02
CA GLY A 92 -4.08 3.79 8.90
C GLY A 92 -3.56 5.05 8.18
N THR A 93 -3.85 5.22 6.92
CA THR A 93 -3.42 6.34 6.07
C THR A 93 -3.95 7.69 6.57
N THR A 94 -5.18 7.74 7.08
CA THR A 94 -5.75 8.92 7.73
C THR A 94 -5.07 9.21 9.07
N THR A 95 -4.79 8.17 9.87
CA THR A 95 -4.13 8.31 11.18
C THR A 95 -2.71 8.88 11.04
N VAL A 96 -1.91 8.37 10.10
CA VAL A 96 -0.55 8.88 9.84
C VAL A 96 -0.58 10.33 9.37
N THR A 97 -1.55 10.70 8.54
CA THR A 97 -1.76 12.08 8.08
C THR A 97 -2.04 13.03 9.24
N VAL A 98 -2.97 12.65 10.13
CA VAL A 98 -3.31 13.43 11.33
C VAL A 98 -2.09 13.59 12.24
N LEU A 99 -1.38 12.51 12.53
CA LEU A 99 -0.18 12.54 13.36
C LEU A 99 0.91 13.42 12.76
N THR A 100 1.22 13.26 11.46
CA THR A 100 2.28 14.01 10.78
C THR A 100 2.02 15.51 10.84
N TYR A 101 0.80 15.94 10.49
CA TYR A 101 0.43 17.35 10.54
C TYR A 101 0.56 17.94 11.97
N HIS A 102 0.03 17.25 12.98
CA HIS A 102 0.07 17.74 14.34
C HIS A 102 1.49 17.75 14.93
N LEU A 103 2.31 16.78 14.61
CA LEU A 103 3.73 16.78 14.98
C LEU A 103 4.47 17.97 14.35
N LEU A 104 4.24 18.26 13.07
CA LEU A 104 4.82 19.40 12.38
C LEU A 104 4.35 20.73 12.98
N ASN A 105 3.06 20.86 13.24
CA ASN A 105 2.46 22.08 13.80
C ASN A 105 3.00 22.38 15.22
N GLU A 106 3.03 21.37 16.09
CA GLU A 106 3.56 21.53 17.44
C GLU A 106 5.08 21.82 17.44
N ALA A 107 5.86 21.12 16.61
CA ALA A 107 7.29 21.40 16.46
C ALA A 107 7.52 22.84 15.99
N ASN A 108 6.75 23.32 15.02
CA ASN A 108 6.87 24.68 14.49
C ASN A 108 6.60 25.77 15.54
N LYS A 109 5.56 25.57 16.36
CA LYS A 109 5.25 26.47 17.48
C LYS A 109 6.40 26.58 18.48
N LEU A 110 7.02 25.45 18.81
CA LEU A 110 8.13 25.41 19.78
C LEU A 110 9.44 25.99 19.21
N ILE A 111 9.69 25.77 17.91
CA ILE A 111 10.84 26.39 17.22
C ILE A 111 10.66 27.91 17.16
N ALA A 112 9.46 28.41 16.88
CA ALA A 112 9.15 29.83 16.92
C ALA A 112 9.28 30.43 18.34
N ALA A 113 9.05 29.61 19.38
CA ALA A 113 9.28 29.96 20.78
C ALA A 113 10.77 29.93 21.20
N GLY A 114 11.69 29.59 20.29
CA GLY A 114 13.14 29.64 20.53
C GLY A 114 13.79 28.31 20.92
N HIS A 115 13.05 27.18 20.87
CA HIS A 115 13.64 25.86 21.12
C HIS A 115 14.52 25.40 19.95
N ASN A 116 15.59 24.67 20.27
CA ASN A 116 16.53 24.17 19.26
C ASN A 116 15.92 22.98 18.49
N PRO A 117 15.75 23.06 17.13
CA PRO A 117 15.10 22.03 16.32
C PRO A 117 15.75 20.64 16.44
N MET A 118 17.10 20.58 16.51
CA MET A 118 17.84 19.32 16.62
C MET A 118 17.61 18.62 17.97
N GLN A 119 17.46 19.40 19.04
CA GLN A 119 17.15 18.86 20.36
C GLN A 119 15.68 18.44 20.47
N LEU A 120 14.75 19.20 19.89
CA LEU A 120 13.34 18.80 19.78
C LEU A 120 13.22 17.49 19.03
N ARG A 121 13.91 17.34 17.90
CA ARG A 121 13.99 16.09 17.13
C ARG A 121 14.47 14.93 17.99
N LYS A 122 15.57 15.09 18.73
CA LYS A 122 16.09 14.04 19.62
C LYS A 122 15.08 13.62 20.68
N GLY A 123 14.38 14.57 21.29
CA GLY A 123 13.33 14.30 22.27
C GLY A 123 12.16 13.55 21.68
N LEU A 124 11.71 13.96 20.51
CA LEU A 124 10.64 13.29 19.76
C LEU A 124 11.01 11.84 19.39
N GLU A 125 12.21 11.59 18.85
CA GLU A 125 12.70 10.26 18.48
C GLU A 125 12.87 9.34 19.70
N THR A 126 13.33 9.88 20.83
CA THR A 126 13.46 9.11 22.08
C THR A 126 12.08 8.68 22.60
N ALA A 127 11.15 9.62 22.70
CA ALA A 127 9.78 9.33 23.16
C ALA A 127 9.06 8.36 22.23
N ALA A 128 9.34 8.42 20.92
CA ALA A 128 8.82 7.48 19.93
C ALA A 128 9.31 6.05 20.17
N SER A 129 10.61 5.88 20.41
CA SER A 129 11.18 4.56 20.71
C SER A 129 10.56 3.93 21.96
N ASP A 130 10.34 4.74 22.99
CA ASP A 130 9.71 4.25 24.24
C ASP A 130 8.22 3.93 24.05
N ALA A 131 7.49 4.76 23.28
CA ALA A 131 6.10 4.50 22.94
C ALA A 131 5.92 3.19 22.14
N ILE A 132 6.81 2.91 21.17
CA ILE A 132 6.76 1.67 20.38
C ILE A 132 7.03 0.44 21.26
N LYS A 133 7.96 0.51 22.21
CA LYS A 133 8.19 -0.58 23.17
C LYS A 133 6.96 -0.83 24.03
N GLU A 134 6.33 0.24 24.52
CA GLU A 134 5.12 0.12 25.34
C GLU A 134 3.93 -0.40 24.53
N LEU A 135 3.82 -0.06 23.25
CA LEU A 135 2.81 -0.57 22.33
C LEU A 135 2.87 -2.11 22.24
N SER A 136 4.09 -2.66 22.16
CA SER A 136 4.29 -4.12 22.12
C SER A 136 3.78 -4.82 23.40
N ASN A 137 3.86 -4.14 24.56
CA ASN A 137 3.33 -4.66 25.82
C ASN A 137 1.79 -4.68 25.89
N MET A 138 1.12 -3.86 25.06
CA MET A 138 -0.35 -3.76 25.00
C MET A 138 -0.98 -4.72 24.00
N THR A 139 -0.17 -5.37 23.18
CA THR A 139 -0.60 -6.22 22.08
C THR A 139 -1.21 -7.53 22.53
N GLU A 140 -2.28 -7.95 21.87
CA GLU A 140 -2.95 -9.24 22.02
C GLU A 140 -2.80 -10.06 20.73
N ASP A 141 -2.31 -11.29 20.83
CA ASP A 141 -2.22 -12.23 19.71
C ASP A 141 -3.60 -12.81 19.34
N ILE A 142 -3.88 -12.89 18.04
CA ILE A 142 -5.17 -13.34 17.51
C ILE A 142 -5.10 -14.58 16.60
N HIS A 143 -3.95 -15.22 16.45
CA HIS A 143 -3.70 -16.29 15.46
C HIS A 143 -4.74 -17.42 15.42
N SER A 144 -5.43 -17.69 16.51
CA SER A 144 -6.43 -18.78 16.61
C SER A 144 -7.87 -18.30 16.84
N LYS A 145 -8.13 -16.99 16.70
CA LYS A 145 -9.41 -16.38 17.10
C LYS A 145 -10.15 -15.79 15.88
N LYS A 146 -10.91 -16.63 15.16
CA LYS A 146 -11.71 -16.20 14.00
C LYS A 146 -12.59 -14.97 14.29
N SER A 147 -13.21 -14.89 15.49
CA SER A 147 -14.01 -13.71 15.85
C SER A 147 -13.20 -12.41 15.86
N ARG A 148 -11.94 -12.46 16.32
CA ARG A 148 -11.05 -11.29 16.30
C ARG A 148 -10.68 -10.88 14.87
N VAL A 149 -10.48 -11.85 14.00
CA VAL A 149 -10.25 -11.57 12.56
C VAL A 149 -11.46 -10.87 11.94
N ALA A 150 -12.68 -11.35 12.24
CA ALA A 150 -13.91 -10.71 11.78
C ALA A 150 -14.06 -9.28 12.32
N GLU A 151 -13.77 -9.05 13.61
CA GLU A 151 -13.81 -7.72 14.22
C GLU A 151 -12.82 -6.74 13.56
N VAL A 152 -11.57 -7.16 13.32
CA VAL A 152 -10.56 -6.34 12.59
C VAL A 152 -11.07 -5.97 11.20
N ALA A 153 -11.54 -6.96 10.45
CA ALA A 153 -12.03 -6.74 9.10
C ALA A 153 -13.27 -5.84 9.08
N THR A 154 -14.20 -6.02 10.03
CA THR A 154 -15.41 -5.18 10.18
C THR A 154 -15.05 -3.72 10.47
N ILE A 155 -14.09 -3.48 11.36
CA ILE A 155 -13.66 -2.11 11.70
C ILE A 155 -13.03 -1.42 10.49
N SER A 156 -12.14 -2.10 9.79
CA SER A 156 -11.45 -1.55 8.62
C SER A 156 -12.41 -1.32 7.44
N ALA A 157 -13.28 -2.30 7.13
CA ALA A 157 -14.26 -2.17 6.05
C ALA A 157 -15.44 -1.25 6.41
N GLY A 158 -15.72 -1.01 7.71
CA GLY A 158 -16.96 -0.35 8.15
C GLY A 158 -18.23 -1.17 7.87
N ASP A 159 -18.10 -2.49 7.67
CA ASP A 159 -19.19 -3.39 7.22
C ASP A 159 -19.00 -4.80 7.80
N GLU A 160 -20.03 -5.30 8.50
CA GLU A 160 -19.99 -6.60 9.17
C GLU A 160 -20.07 -7.77 8.18
N GLU A 161 -20.75 -7.61 7.06
CA GLU A 161 -20.84 -8.64 6.01
C GLU A 161 -19.46 -8.87 5.39
N ILE A 162 -18.75 -7.80 5.05
CA ILE A 162 -17.36 -7.85 4.55
C ILE A 162 -16.47 -8.49 5.62
N GLY A 163 -16.60 -8.08 6.87
CA GLY A 163 -15.78 -8.59 7.97
C GLY A 163 -15.92 -10.10 8.17
N ASN A 164 -17.13 -10.61 8.18
CA ASN A 164 -17.41 -12.03 8.32
C ASN A 164 -16.90 -12.83 7.11
N LEU A 165 -17.11 -12.32 5.89
CA LEU A 165 -16.63 -12.96 4.67
C LEU A 165 -15.11 -13.11 4.66
N ILE A 166 -14.38 -12.07 5.04
CA ILE A 166 -12.91 -12.10 5.13
C ILE A 166 -12.44 -13.10 6.17
N ALA A 167 -13.10 -13.17 7.35
CA ALA A 167 -12.75 -14.14 8.38
C ALA A 167 -12.96 -15.58 7.92
N ASP A 168 -14.05 -15.85 7.19
CA ASP A 168 -14.32 -17.17 6.59
C ASP A 168 -13.29 -17.55 5.53
N VAL A 169 -12.88 -16.58 4.74
CA VAL A 169 -11.87 -16.74 3.69
C VAL A 169 -10.50 -17.05 4.30
N ILE A 170 -10.06 -16.26 5.28
CA ILE A 170 -8.78 -16.46 5.98
C ILE A 170 -8.73 -17.81 6.69
N GLU A 171 -9.85 -18.26 7.29
CA GLU A 171 -9.93 -19.60 7.91
C GLU A 171 -9.70 -20.72 6.89
N LYS A 172 -10.20 -20.54 5.65
CA LYS A 172 -10.07 -21.55 4.57
C LYS A 172 -8.67 -21.60 3.95
N VAL A 173 -8.02 -20.44 3.77
CA VAL A 173 -6.69 -20.37 3.12
C VAL A 173 -5.53 -20.37 4.13
N GLY A 174 -5.80 -20.11 5.40
CA GLY A 174 -4.80 -19.99 6.47
C GLY A 174 -4.15 -18.61 6.53
N LYS A 175 -3.31 -18.40 7.56
CA LYS A 175 -2.69 -17.09 7.84
C LYS A 175 -1.75 -16.59 6.73
N ASP A 176 -1.06 -17.53 6.07
CA ASP A 176 -0.11 -17.22 4.98
C ASP A 176 -0.80 -17.31 3.60
N GLY A 177 -2.12 -17.54 3.58
CA GLY A 177 -2.90 -17.63 2.35
C GLY A 177 -3.04 -16.26 1.66
N VAL A 178 -3.03 -16.30 0.33
CA VAL A 178 -3.23 -15.09 -0.47
C VAL A 178 -4.72 -14.83 -0.66
N VAL A 179 -5.12 -13.59 -0.45
CA VAL A 179 -6.49 -13.12 -0.72
C VAL A 179 -6.39 -12.03 -1.77
N THR A 180 -7.12 -12.21 -2.87
CA THR A 180 -7.24 -11.23 -3.96
C THR A 180 -8.67 -10.73 -4.05
N VAL A 181 -8.84 -9.49 -4.49
CA VAL A 181 -10.16 -8.87 -4.65
C VAL A 181 -10.39 -8.53 -6.12
N GLU A 182 -11.52 -8.99 -6.65
CA GLU A 182 -11.90 -8.81 -8.05
C GLU A 182 -13.30 -8.21 -8.16
N GLU A 183 -13.59 -7.63 -9.32
CA GLU A 183 -14.94 -7.20 -9.64
C GLU A 183 -15.82 -8.41 -9.97
N GLY A 184 -16.97 -8.48 -9.32
CA GLY A 184 -18.00 -9.48 -9.56
C GLY A 184 -19.02 -9.00 -10.59
N GLN A 185 -19.70 -9.94 -11.25
CA GLN A 185 -20.79 -9.62 -12.18
C GLN A 185 -22.16 -9.51 -11.47
N GLY A 186 -22.22 -9.92 -10.19
CA GLY A 186 -23.42 -9.89 -9.35
C GLY A 186 -23.60 -8.58 -8.58
N LEU A 187 -24.63 -8.54 -7.73
CA LEU A 187 -24.87 -7.42 -6.82
C LEU A 187 -24.30 -7.66 -5.41
N SER A 188 -23.98 -8.92 -5.09
CA SER A 188 -23.52 -9.37 -3.78
C SER A 188 -22.01 -9.60 -3.76
N LEU A 189 -21.50 -9.73 -2.51
CA LEU A 189 -20.14 -10.22 -2.27
C LEU A 189 -20.12 -11.73 -2.37
N GLU A 190 -19.13 -12.26 -3.08
CA GLU A 190 -18.92 -13.71 -3.21
C GLU A 190 -17.44 -14.02 -2.93
N SER A 191 -17.16 -15.24 -2.47
CA SER A 191 -15.78 -15.71 -2.34
C SER A 191 -15.63 -17.11 -2.91
N GLU A 192 -14.51 -17.33 -3.59
CA GLU A 192 -14.09 -18.66 -4.03
C GLU A 192 -12.65 -18.92 -3.58
N VAL A 193 -12.31 -20.18 -3.39
CA VAL A 193 -10.94 -20.60 -3.09
C VAL A 193 -10.45 -21.44 -4.25
N VAL A 194 -9.38 -20.98 -4.87
CA VAL A 194 -8.78 -21.57 -6.06
C VAL A 194 -7.32 -21.94 -5.82
N GLU A 195 -6.75 -22.76 -6.69
CA GLU A 195 -5.31 -23.03 -6.68
C GLU A 195 -4.54 -21.78 -7.11
N GLY A 196 -3.40 -21.54 -6.47
CA GLY A 196 -2.55 -20.42 -6.81
C GLY A 196 -1.14 -20.55 -6.25
N PHE A 197 -0.24 -19.78 -6.82
CA PHE A 197 1.19 -19.80 -6.49
C PHE A 197 1.68 -18.38 -6.26
N THR A 198 2.35 -18.16 -5.14
CA THR A 198 2.95 -16.85 -4.83
C THR A 198 4.44 -17.01 -4.57
N PHE A 199 5.24 -16.06 -5.06
CA PHE A 199 6.68 -15.99 -4.81
C PHE A 199 7.15 -14.55 -4.61
N ASP A 200 8.25 -14.40 -3.88
CA ASP A 200 8.83 -13.15 -3.40
C ASP A 200 9.65 -12.39 -4.45
N ARG A 201 9.06 -12.09 -5.59
CA ARG A 201 9.62 -11.20 -6.62
C ARG A 201 8.49 -10.42 -7.28
N GLY A 202 8.68 -9.12 -7.39
CA GLY A 202 7.75 -8.22 -8.06
C GLY A 202 8.24 -7.77 -9.44
N PHE A 203 7.61 -6.75 -9.97
CA PHE A 203 7.93 -6.20 -11.28
C PHE A 203 9.32 -5.55 -11.32
N VAL A 204 10.01 -5.67 -12.45
CA VAL A 204 11.33 -5.07 -12.66
C VAL A 204 11.26 -3.53 -12.74
N SER A 205 10.14 -2.97 -13.15
CA SER A 205 9.98 -1.53 -13.33
C SER A 205 8.56 -1.06 -12.96
N PRO A 206 8.43 0.05 -12.19
CA PRO A 206 7.12 0.66 -11.90
C PRO A 206 6.33 1.09 -13.13
N TYR A 207 7.00 1.33 -14.27
CA TYR A 207 6.32 1.62 -15.53
C TYR A 207 5.52 0.44 -16.10
N MET A 208 5.58 -0.74 -15.47
CA MET A 208 4.80 -1.92 -15.84
C MET A 208 3.49 -2.07 -15.05
N ILE A 209 3.21 -1.14 -14.13
CA ILE A 209 2.00 -1.12 -13.31
C ILE A 209 0.77 -0.83 -14.18
N THR A 210 -0.30 -1.63 -14.05
CA THR A 210 -1.58 -1.43 -14.73
C THR A 210 -2.61 -0.76 -13.82
N ASP A 211 -2.57 -1.04 -12.53
CA ASP A 211 -3.39 -0.44 -11.49
C ASP A 211 -2.54 0.52 -10.64
N THR A 212 -2.64 1.81 -10.93
CA THR A 212 -1.87 2.84 -10.22
C THR A 212 -2.39 3.14 -8.81
N ALA A 213 -3.63 2.78 -8.50
CA ALA A 213 -4.20 2.97 -7.18
C ALA A 213 -3.56 1.98 -6.19
N ARG A 214 -3.38 0.73 -6.62
CA ARG A 214 -2.77 -0.34 -5.83
C ARG A 214 -1.27 -0.51 -6.06
N MET A 215 -0.70 0.19 -7.04
CA MET A 215 0.68 0.00 -7.47
C MET A 215 0.97 -1.44 -7.92
N GLU A 216 0.03 -2.08 -8.61
CA GLU A 216 0.10 -3.46 -9.09
C GLU A 216 0.04 -3.54 -10.61
N ALA A 217 0.64 -4.60 -11.16
CA ALA A 217 0.47 -5.01 -12.54
C ALA A 217 -0.46 -6.23 -12.57
N VAL A 218 -1.70 -6.04 -13.03
CA VAL A 218 -2.75 -7.06 -13.07
C VAL A 218 -3.02 -7.46 -14.51
N TYR A 219 -2.96 -8.76 -14.79
CA TYR A 219 -3.13 -9.33 -16.12
C TYR A 219 -4.14 -10.46 -16.08
N ASP A 220 -5.20 -10.36 -16.89
CA ASP A 220 -6.22 -11.39 -17.06
C ASP A 220 -5.87 -12.27 -18.26
N LYS A 221 -5.82 -13.57 -18.03
CA LYS A 221 -5.50 -14.61 -19.03
C LYS A 221 -4.21 -14.32 -19.82
N PRO A 222 -3.11 -13.90 -19.16
CA PRO A 222 -1.87 -13.58 -19.84
C PRO A 222 -1.21 -14.84 -20.43
N ALA A 223 -0.38 -14.61 -21.45
CA ALA A 223 0.66 -15.56 -21.83
C ALA A 223 1.78 -15.51 -20.79
N VAL A 224 2.29 -16.67 -20.37
CA VAL A 224 3.37 -16.76 -19.39
C VAL A 224 4.61 -17.35 -20.06
N VAL A 225 5.68 -16.58 -20.13
CA VAL A 225 6.98 -17.01 -20.68
C VAL A 225 7.99 -17.08 -19.55
N ILE A 226 8.68 -18.20 -19.45
CA ILE A 226 9.64 -18.49 -18.38
C ILE A 226 10.99 -18.81 -18.98
N THR A 227 12.04 -18.16 -18.51
CA THR A 227 13.42 -18.44 -18.95
C THR A 227 14.40 -18.28 -17.81
N ASP A 228 15.47 -19.06 -17.84
CA ASP A 228 16.61 -18.91 -16.94
C ASP A 228 17.69 -17.96 -17.51
N LYS A 229 17.42 -17.36 -18.69
CA LYS A 229 18.32 -16.42 -19.36
C LYS A 229 18.14 -15.00 -18.86
N LYS A 230 19.22 -14.22 -19.01
CA LYS A 230 19.21 -12.78 -18.90
C LYS A 230 18.84 -12.17 -20.25
N ILE A 231 17.91 -11.22 -20.28
CA ILE A 231 17.46 -10.56 -21.49
C ILE A 231 17.92 -9.09 -21.44
N SER A 232 18.97 -8.76 -22.20
CA SER A 232 19.51 -7.39 -22.28
C SER A 232 19.23 -6.76 -23.65
N ASN A 233 19.17 -7.60 -24.72
CA ASN A 233 18.89 -7.19 -26.09
C ASN A 233 17.52 -7.68 -26.53
N ILE A 234 16.68 -6.76 -27.00
CA ILE A 234 15.33 -7.10 -27.45
C ILE A 234 15.32 -8.00 -28.70
N GLN A 235 16.36 -7.92 -29.55
CA GLN A 235 16.43 -8.70 -30.77
C GLN A 235 16.40 -10.21 -30.52
N GLU A 236 16.97 -10.66 -29.39
CA GLU A 236 16.93 -12.07 -29.00
C GLU A 236 15.51 -12.55 -28.67
N PHE A 237 14.68 -11.68 -28.09
CA PHE A 237 13.31 -11.98 -27.65
C PHE A 237 12.26 -11.67 -28.73
N LEU A 238 12.60 -10.87 -29.74
CA LEU A 238 11.70 -10.38 -30.78
C LEU A 238 10.98 -11.52 -31.54
N PRO A 239 11.63 -12.64 -31.95
CA PRO A 239 10.94 -13.71 -32.69
C PRO A 239 9.78 -14.32 -31.91
N LEU A 240 9.93 -14.50 -30.59
CA LEU A 240 8.83 -15.02 -29.75
C LEU A 240 7.73 -13.97 -29.56
N LEU A 241 8.08 -12.67 -29.40
CA LEU A 241 7.09 -11.59 -29.33
C LEU A 241 6.24 -11.50 -30.62
N GLU A 242 6.86 -11.64 -31.79
CA GLU A 242 6.15 -11.65 -33.07
C GLU A 242 5.17 -12.83 -33.19
N LYS A 243 5.57 -14.02 -32.75
CA LYS A 243 4.71 -15.20 -32.69
C LYS A 243 3.51 -14.98 -31.74
N LEU A 244 3.74 -14.39 -30.57
CA LEU A 244 2.69 -14.06 -29.60
C LEU A 244 1.73 -13.00 -30.17
N ALA A 245 2.24 -11.97 -30.81
CA ALA A 245 1.44 -10.94 -31.46
C ALA A 245 0.59 -11.51 -32.60
N ALA A 246 1.16 -12.37 -33.43
CA ALA A 246 0.44 -13.05 -34.52
C ALA A 246 -0.68 -13.96 -33.98
N ALA A 247 -0.49 -14.55 -32.81
CA ALA A 247 -1.52 -15.35 -32.11
C ALA A 247 -2.53 -14.49 -31.33
N GLY A 248 -2.45 -13.17 -31.39
CA GLY A 248 -3.36 -12.25 -30.70
C GLY A 248 -3.13 -12.13 -29.18
N LYS A 249 -2.05 -12.72 -28.66
CA LYS A 249 -1.69 -12.67 -27.24
C LYS A 249 -0.89 -11.40 -26.96
N LYS A 250 -1.58 -10.35 -26.49
CA LYS A 250 -0.96 -9.06 -26.20
C LYS A 250 -0.54 -8.87 -24.76
N ASP A 251 -1.11 -9.64 -23.84
CA ASP A 251 -0.83 -9.61 -22.42
C ASP A 251 0.20 -10.69 -22.08
N LEU A 252 1.37 -10.27 -21.61
CA LEU A 252 2.53 -11.12 -21.41
C LEU A 252 3.10 -10.94 -19.99
N VAL A 253 3.25 -12.05 -19.30
CA VAL A 253 4.05 -12.17 -18.08
C VAL A 253 5.36 -12.85 -18.43
N LEU A 254 6.46 -12.15 -18.28
CA LEU A 254 7.81 -12.63 -18.58
C LEU A 254 8.59 -12.83 -17.27
N ILE A 255 8.90 -14.09 -16.95
CA ILE A 255 9.75 -14.44 -15.79
C ILE A 255 11.12 -14.83 -16.34
N ALA A 256 12.13 -14.03 -16.02
CA ALA A 256 13.50 -14.21 -16.53
C ALA A 256 14.53 -14.05 -15.42
N GLU A 257 15.76 -14.55 -15.61
CA GLU A 257 16.83 -14.28 -14.65
C GLU A 257 16.98 -12.79 -14.39
N GLU A 258 17.00 -12.00 -15.45
CA GLU A 258 17.04 -10.54 -15.42
C GLU A 258 16.56 -9.97 -16.74
N VAL A 259 15.86 -8.84 -16.69
CA VAL A 259 15.48 -8.05 -17.87
C VAL A 259 16.00 -6.65 -17.68
N GLU A 260 16.92 -6.21 -18.55
CA GLU A 260 17.60 -4.92 -18.39
C GLU A 260 17.89 -4.23 -19.74
N GLY A 261 18.51 -3.05 -19.66
CA GLY A 261 19.05 -2.32 -20.81
C GLY A 261 18.02 -2.00 -21.89
N GLU A 262 18.38 -2.27 -23.15
CA GLU A 262 17.55 -2.01 -24.31
C GLU A 262 16.25 -2.82 -24.31
N ALA A 263 16.32 -4.09 -23.87
CA ALA A 263 15.15 -4.95 -23.82
C ALA A 263 14.07 -4.39 -22.88
N LEU A 264 14.46 -4.01 -21.65
CA LEU A 264 13.55 -3.41 -20.68
C LEU A 264 12.92 -2.11 -21.23
N GLY A 265 13.75 -1.21 -21.78
CA GLY A 265 13.27 0.05 -22.35
C GLY A 265 12.26 -0.16 -23.49
N THR A 266 12.51 -1.14 -24.35
CA THR A 266 11.61 -1.46 -25.48
C THR A 266 10.30 -2.07 -25.02
N LEU A 267 10.30 -2.98 -24.03
CA LEU A 267 9.08 -3.54 -23.45
C LEU A 267 8.21 -2.46 -22.79
N ILE A 268 8.83 -1.53 -22.04
CA ILE A 268 8.14 -0.38 -21.45
C ILE A 268 7.52 0.51 -22.53
N LEU A 269 8.27 0.85 -23.60
CA LEU A 269 7.76 1.68 -24.68
C LEU A 269 6.58 1.03 -25.42
N ASN A 270 6.64 -0.28 -25.68
CA ASN A 270 5.54 -1.02 -26.31
C ASN A 270 4.29 -1.01 -25.44
N ARG A 271 4.44 -1.16 -24.13
CA ARG A 271 3.35 -1.06 -23.19
C ARG A 271 2.73 0.33 -23.17
N LEU A 272 3.54 1.39 -23.05
CA LEU A 272 3.05 2.77 -23.05
C LEU A 272 2.32 3.15 -24.34
N LYS A 273 2.70 2.53 -25.46
CA LYS A 273 2.02 2.69 -26.76
C LYS A 273 0.79 1.77 -26.92
N GLY A 274 0.49 0.91 -25.96
CA GLY A 274 -0.62 -0.04 -26.04
C GLY A 274 -0.46 -1.11 -27.12
N VAL A 275 0.76 -1.36 -27.60
CA VAL A 275 1.04 -2.36 -28.63
C VAL A 275 1.13 -3.75 -28.01
N PHE A 276 1.84 -3.85 -26.89
CA PHE A 276 2.05 -5.10 -26.14
C PHE A 276 2.11 -4.78 -24.66
N ASN A 277 1.24 -5.40 -23.88
CA ASN A 277 1.23 -5.26 -22.42
C ASN A 277 2.16 -6.31 -21.81
N THR A 278 3.31 -5.90 -21.28
CA THR A 278 4.26 -6.83 -20.67
C THR A 278 4.56 -6.42 -19.25
N VAL A 279 4.57 -7.39 -18.33
CA VAL A 279 5.26 -7.28 -17.05
C VAL A 279 6.44 -8.23 -17.05
N ALA A 280 7.63 -7.70 -16.72
CA ALA A 280 8.85 -8.47 -16.51
C ALA A 280 9.09 -8.65 -15.02
N ILE A 281 9.39 -9.88 -14.63
CA ILE A 281 9.59 -10.30 -13.24
C ILE A 281 10.95 -10.99 -13.15
N LYS A 282 11.73 -10.64 -12.13
CA LYS A 282 12.99 -11.33 -11.88
C LYS A 282 12.73 -12.70 -11.28
N ALA A 283 13.39 -13.72 -11.81
CA ALA A 283 13.28 -15.09 -11.30
C ALA A 283 13.67 -15.18 -9.82
N PRO A 284 12.90 -15.93 -9.00
CA PRO A 284 13.22 -16.10 -7.59
C PRO A 284 14.43 -16.99 -7.37
N ALA A 285 15.13 -16.81 -6.25
CA ALA A 285 16.35 -17.51 -5.85
C ALA A 285 17.54 -17.36 -6.81
N PHE A 286 18.58 -18.20 -6.65
CA PHE A 286 19.81 -18.19 -7.43
C PHE A 286 20.29 -19.64 -7.69
N GLY A 287 21.08 -19.81 -8.76
CA GLY A 287 21.70 -21.11 -9.10
C GLY A 287 20.67 -22.23 -9.33
N ASP A 288 20.94 -23.43 -8.85
CA ASP A 288 20.08 -24.60 -9.06
C ASP A 288 18.69 -24.44 -8.44
N ARG A 289 18.57 -23.71 -7.32
CA ARG A 289 17.27 -23.41 -6.72
C ARG A 289 16.39 -22.57 -7.62
N ARG A 290 16.96 -21.61 -8.36
CA ARG A 290 16.22 -20.85 -9.36
C ARG A 290 15.63 -21.76 -10.42
N LYS A 291 16.43 -22.68 -10.97
CA LYS A 291 15.97 -23.65 -11.97
C LYS A 291 14.81 -24.50 -11.45
N ASP A 292 14.91 -24.92 -10.20
CA ASP A 292 13.87 -25.70 -9.54
C ASP A 292 12.56 -24.95 -9.40
N ILE A 293 12.60 -23.68 -8.95
CA ILE A 293 11.39 -22.85 -8.78
C ILE A 293 10.82 -22.46 -10.15
N LEU A 294 11.65 -22.14 -11.14
CA LEU A 294 11.18 -21.89 -12.50
C LEU A 294 10.46 -23.11 -13.09
N ASN A 295 10.96 -24.33 -12.84
CA ASN A 295 10.28 -25.57 -13.24
C ASN A 295 8.95 -25.76 -12.49
N ASP A 296 8.88 -25.39 -11.19
CA ASP A 296 7.64 -25.45 -10.42
C ASP A 296 6.58 -24.50 -11.01
N ILE A 297 6.98 -23.27 -11.37
CA ILE A 297 6.11 -22.28 -12.02
C ILE A 297 5.70 -22.76 -13.43
N ALA A 298 6.62 -23.36 -14.17
CA ALA A 298 6.35 -23.89 -15.51
C ALA A 298 5.29 -24.99 -15.47
N ILE A 299 5.42 -25.98 -14.58
CA ILE A 299 4.44 -27.04 -14.38
C ILE A 299 3.07 -26.47 -14.02
N LEU A 300 3.03 -25.47 -13.11
CA LEU A 300 1.78 -24.83 -12.70
C LEU A 300 1.09 -24.10 -13.86
N THR A 301 1.85 -23.41 -14.71
CA THR A 301 1.30 -22.58 -15.80
C THR A 301 1.13 -23.33 -17.12
N GLY A 302 1.62 -24.56 -17.19
CA GLY A 302 1.70 -25.32 -18.44
C GLY A 302 2.74 -24.78 -19.41
N ALA A 303 3.72 -24.03 -18.91
CA ALA A 303 4.83 -23.52 -19.69
C ALA A 303 6.00 -24.53 -19.74
N GLU A 304 6.97 -24.27 -20.61
CA GLU A 304 8.29 -24.88 -20.55
C GLU A 304 9.36 -23.81 -20.30
N VAL A 305 10.32 -24.11 -19.42
CA VAL A 305 11.43 -23.17 -19.14
C VAL A 305 12.37 -23.15 -20.35
N ILE A 306 12.47 -21.99 -21.00
CA ILE A 306 13.40 -21.74 -22.11
C ILE A 306 14.80 -21.61 -21.52
N SER A 307 15.65 -22.62 -21.72
CA SER A 307 16.96 -22.74 -21.13
C SER A 307 18.03 -23.17 -22.13
N GLU A 308 19.24 -22.65 -21.97
CA GLU A 308 20.38 -23.09 -22.77
C GLU A 308 20.75 -24.56 -22.50
N ASP A 309 20.59 -25.02 -21.29
CA ASP A 309 20.82 -26.41 -20.92
C ASP A 309 19.95 -27.38 -21.74
N LYS A 310 18.79 -26.93 -22.19
CA LYS A 310 17.88 -27.68 -23.07
C LYS A 310 18.09 -27.35 -24.55
N SER A 311 19.12 -26.58 -24.91
CA SER A 311 19.37 -26.08 -26.28
C SER A 311 18.22 -25.28 -26.86
N MET A 312 17.45 -24.58 -26.01
CA MET A 312 16.33 -23.73 -26.40
C MET A 312 16.77 -22.26 -26.51
N SER A 313 16.27 -21.60 -27.53
CA SER A 313 16.41 -20.14 -27.73
C SER A 313 15.10 -19.55 -28.18
N PHE A 314 14.91 -18.25 -28.01
CA PHE A 314 13.67 -17.58 -28.43
C PHE A 314 13.41 -17.64 -29.95
N ASP A 315 14.44 -17.93 -30.75
CA ASP A 315 14.34 -18.11 -32.21
C ASP A 315 13.75 -19.48 -32.60
N ASN A 316 14.10 -20.54 -31.83
CA ASN A 316 13.79 -21.90 -32.19
C ASN A 316 12.61 -22.52 -31.43
N VAL A 317 11.96 -21.77 -30.53
CA VAL A 317 10.76 -22.21 -29.79
C VAL A 317 9.48 -21.72 -30.45
N ASP A 318 8.42 -22.48 -30.26
CA ASP A 318 7.07 -22.15 -30.69
C ASP A 318 6.16 -21.78 -29.49
N LEU A 319 4.86 -21.58 -29.74
CA LEU A 319 3.92 -21.19 -28.72
C LEU A 319 3.54 -22.31 -27.73
N ASP A 320 3.99 -23.52 -27.98
CA ASP A 320 3.82 -24.68 -27.09
C ASP A 320 4.61 -24.57 -25.77
N VAL A 321 5.69 -23.77 -25.77
CA VAL A 321 6.45 -23.47 -24.54
C VAL A 321 5.80 -22.40 -23.68
N VAL A 322 4.77 -21.73 -24.21
CA VAL A 322 4.13 -20.59 -23.55
C VAL A 322 2.99 -21.06 -22.67
N GLY A 323 3.11 -20.83 -21.38
CA GLY A 323 2.07 -21.14 -20.41
C GLY A 323 0.96 -20.09 -20.37
N SER A 324 0.03 -20.31 -19.46
CA SER A 324 -1.09 -19.40 -19.21
C SER A 324 -1.52 -19.44 -17.75
N ALA A 325 -2.28 -18.45 -17.31
CA ALA A 325 -2.96 -18.44 -16.03
C ALA A 325 -4.31 -17.71 -16.19
N ARG A 326 -5.25 -17.93 -15.27
CA ARG A 326 -6.48 -17.15 -15.26
C ARG A 326 -6.18 -15.68 -14.98
N LYS A 327 -5.32 -15.43 -13.98
CA LYS A 327 -4.88 -14.08 -13.62
C LYS A 327 -3.47 -14.11 -13.05
N VAL A 328 -2.70 -13.05 -13.29
CA VAL A 328 -1.42 -12.79 -12.62
C VAL A 328 -1.43 -11.39 -12.04
N ILE A 329 -1.09 -11.30 -10.76
CA ILE A 329 -0.99 -10.05 -10.01
C ILE A 329 0.46 -9.90 -9.55
N VAL A 330 1.07 -8.77 -9.89
CA VAL A 330 2.47 -8.47 -9.57
C VAL A 330 2.55 -7.14 -8.85
N ASP A 331 2.94 -7.17 -7.59
CA ASP A 331 3.28 -5.97 -6.83
C ASP A 331 4.80 -5.69 -6.88
N LYS A 332 5.29 -4.78 -6.05
CA LYS A 332 6.71 -4.44 -5.99
C LYS A 332 7.58 -5.61 -5.50
N ASP A 333 7.06 -6.43 -4.63
CA ASP A 333 7.82 -7.43 -3.88
C ASP A 333 7.40 -8.87 -4.20
N ASN A 334 6.16 -9.07 -4.67
CA ASN A 334 5.57 -10.39 -4.87
C ASN A 334 4.91 -10.56 -6.24
N THR A 335 4.80 -11.82 -6.65
CA THR A 335 3.99 -12.23 -7.81
C THR A 335 3.04 -13.34 -7.38
N THR A 336 1.75 -13.17 -7.67
CA THR A 336 0.70 -14.16 -7.42
C THR A 336 0.12 -14.63 -8.75
N ILE A 337 0.19 -15.94 -8.99
CA ILE A 337 -0.43 -16.62 -10.14
C ILE A 337 -1.68 -17.31 -9.63
N VAL A 338 -2.83 -16.94 -10.18
CA VAL A 338 -4.14 -17.49 -9.83
C VAL A 338 -4.59 -18.43 -10.94
N GLU A 339 -4.86 -19.68 -10.60
CA GLU A 339 -5.24 -20.75 -11.54
C GLU A 339 -4.32 -20.80 -12.76
N GLY A 340 -3.14 -21.40 -12.58
CA GLY A 340 -2.23 -21.67 -13.68
C GLY A 340 -2.86 -22.66 -14.68
N GLY A 341 -2.53 -22.49 -15.97
CA GLY A 341 -3.05 -23.33 -17.06
C GLY A 341 -2.41 -24.72 -17.18
N GLY A 342 -1.58 -25.11 -16.20
CA GLY A 342 -0.93 -26.43 -16.16
C GLY A 342 -1.87 -27.58 -15.81
N ASN A 343 -1.36 -28.81 -15.98
CA ASN A 343 -2.12 -30.01 -15.66
C ASN A 343 -2.03 -30.32 -14.16
N SER A 344 -3.16 -30.39 -13.45
CA SER A 344 -3.22 -30.70 -12.02
C SER A 344 -2.54 -32.03 -11.65
N ILE A 345 -2.58 -33.04 -12.55
CA ILE A 345 -1.90 -34.32 -12.34
C ILE A 345 -0.37 -34.13 -12.27
N GLU A 346 0.18 -33.24 -13.09
CA GLU A 346 1.62 -32.93 -13.10
C GLU A 346 2.01 -32.11 -11.87
N VAL A 347 1.18 -31.18 -11.44
CA VAL A 347 1.35 -30.42 -10.19
C VAL A 347 1.37 -31.37 -8.98
N ASP A 348 0.40 -32.30 -8.89
CA ASP A 348 0.36 -33.29 -7.82
C ASP A 348 1.57 -34.22 -7.84
N ALA A 349 2.01 -34.64 -9.03
CA ALA A 349 3.23 -35.46 -9.18
C ALA A 349 4.48 -34.69 -8.68
N ARG A 350 4.56 -33.39 -8.98
CA ARG A 350 5.65 -32.53 -8.51
C ARG A 350 5.64 -32.35 -6.99
N ILE A 351 4.48 -32.17 -6.39
CA ILE A 351 4.32 -32.10 -4.92
C ILE A 351 4.78 -33.40 -4.27
N LYS A 352 4.42 -34.57 -4.83
CA LYS A 352 4.89 -35.87 -4.34
C LYS A 352 6.40 -36.03 -4.44
N GLN A 353 6.99 -35.55 -5.54
CA GLN A 353 8.46 -35.56 -5.73
C GLN A 353 9.15 -34.69 -4.66
N ILE A 354 8.65 -33.49 -4.39
CA ILE A 354 9.19 -32.60 -3.36
C ILE A 354 9.06 -33.23 -1.97
N ASN A 355 7.94 -33.88 -1.66
CA ASN A 355 7.75 -34.60 -0.39
C ASN A 355 8.81 -35.70 -0.20
N ALA A 356 9.08 -36.49 -1.23
CA ALA A 356 10.15 -37.51 -1.18
C ALA A 356 11.54 -36.89 -0.96
N GLN A 357 11.81 -35.70 -1.55
CA GLN A 357 13.05 -34.96 -1.31
C GLN A 357 13.14 -34.45 0.13
N ILE A 358 12.05 -33.97 0.73
CA ILE A 358 11.99 -33.54 2.15
C ILE A 358 12.36 -34.71 3.07
N GLU A 359 11.80 -35.90 2.83
CA GLU A 359 12.10 -37.11 3.63
C GLU A 359 13.54 -37.57 3.52
N GLN A 360 14.19 -37.38 2.38
CA GLN A 360 15.58 -37.76 2.13
C GLN A 360 16.59 -36.68 2.55
N SER A 361 16.15 -35.44 2.72
CA SER A 361 17.05 -34.32 3.06
C SER A 361 17.60 -34.45 4.47
N THR A 362 18.92 -34.39 4.61
CA THR A 362 19.64 -34.37 5.90
C THR A 362 19.99 -32.94 6.36
N SER A 363 19.87 -31.97 5.47
CA SER A 363 20.10 -30.54 5.73
C SER A 363 18.82 -29.86 6.17
N GLU A 364 18.81 -29.28 7.36
CA GLU A 364 17.64 -28.51 7.87
C GLU A 364 17.30 -27.34 6.95
N TYR A 365 18.29 -26.62 6.45
CA TYR A 365 18.12 -25.52 5.53
C TYR A 365 17.51 -25.94 4.17
N ASP A 366 17.97 -27.08 3.61
CA ASP A 366 17.38 -27.58 2.34
C ASP A 366 15.99 -28.11 2.56
N ARG A 367 15.73 -28.73 3.70
CA ARG A 367 14.41 -29.19 4.10
C ARG A 367 13.41 -28.02 4.22
N GLU A 368 13.81 -26.93 4.87
CA GLU A 368 12.98 -25.72 4.99
C GLU A 368 12.64 -25.13 3.61
N ASN A 369 13.61 -25.07 2.70
CA ASN A 369 13.38 -24.58 1.33
C ASN A 369 12.44 -25.48 0.53
N LEU A 370 12.58 -26.80 0.65
CA LEU A 370 11.67 -27.77 0.02
C LEU A 370 10.26 -27.66 0.60
N GLU A 371 10.10 -27.45 1.91
CA GLU A 371 8.82 -27.21 2.56
C GLU A 371 8.15 -25.93 2.07
N LYS A 372 8.90 -24.85 1.89
CA LYS A 372 8.42 -23.60 1.27
C LYS A 372 7.93 -23.82 -0.16
N ARG A 373 8.69 -24.52 -1.00
CA ARG A 373 8.30 -24.84 -2.38
C ARG A 373 7.03 -25.68 -2.43
N ARG A 374 6.93 -26.69 -1.58
CA ARG A 374 5.73 -27.51 -1.44
C ARG A 374 4.52 -26.67 -1.04
N ALA A 375 4.66 -25.80 -0.03
CA ALA A 375 3.62 -24.92 0.44
C ALA A 375 3.14 -23.98 -0.67
N SER A 376 4.06 -23.42 -1.47
CA SER A 376 3.71 -22.55 -2.60
C SER A 376 2.95 -23.30 -3.70
N LEU A 377 3.37 -24.52 -4.07
CA LEU A 377 2.69 -25.34 -5.11
C LEU A 377 1.32 -25.86 -4.67
N SER A 378 1.14 -26.15 -3.37
CA SER A 378 -0.15 -26.52 -2.79
C SER A 378 -0.96 -25.33 -2.29
N GLY A 379 -0.49 -24.12 -2.58
CA GLY A 379 -1.08 -22.87 -2.14
C GLY A 379 -2.51 -22.70 -2.64
N LYS A 380 -3.32 -22.08 -1.79
CA LYS A 380 -4.67 -21.65 -2.12
C LYS A 380 -4.74 -20.14 -2.15
N VAL A 381 -5.37 -19.61 -3.15
CA VAL A 381 -5.70 -18.21 -3.26
C VAL A 381 -7.20 -18.06 -3.08
N ALA A 382 -7.58 -17.19 -2.16
CA ALA A 382 -8.98 -16.82 -2.06
C ALA A 382 -9.24 -15.61 -2.96
N VAL A 383 -10.30 -15.69 -3.73
CA VAL A 383 -10.76 -14.61 -4.60
C VAL A 383 -12.07 -14.08 -4.04
N ILE A 384 -12.07 -12.85 -3.58
CA ILE A 384 -13.29 -12.13 -3.17
C ILE A 384 -13.80 -11.34 -4.37
N LYS A 385 -15.01 -11.66 -4.82
CA LYS A 385 -15.68 -10.97 -5.92
C LYS A 385 -16.63 -9.93 -5.34
N VAL A 386 -16.41 -8.67 -5.70
CA VAL A 386 -17.20 -7.54 -5.20
C VAL A 386 -18.23 -7.15 -6.24
N GLY A 387 -19.51 -7.29 -5.88
CA GLY A 387 -20.63 -6.88 -6.71
C GLY A 387 -21.23 -5.54 -6.29
N GLY A 388 -21.95 -4.91 -7.22
CA GLY A 388 -22.65 -3.64 -6.97
C GLY A 388 -23.53 -3.23 -8.14
N ALA A 389 -24.39 -2.23 -7.92
CA ALA A 389 -25.31 -1.75 -8.94
C ALA A 389 -24.64 -0.76 -9.93
N THR A 390 -23.53 -0.13 -9.53
CA THR A 390 -22.78 0.81 -10.35
C THR A 390 -21.29 0.57 -10.20
N GLU A 391 -20.52 0.92 -11.22
CA GLU A 391 -19.05 0.83 -11.22
C GLU A 391 -18.42 1.58 -10.02
N THR A 392 -18.92 2.78 -9.72
CA THR A 392 -18.47 3.57 -8.56
C THR A 392 -18.72 2.87 -7.22
N GLU A 393 -19.85 2.16 -7.07
CA GLU A 393 -20.16 1.36 -5.88
C GLU A 393 -19.22 0.15 -5.77
N ILE A 394 -18.95 -0.51 -6.88
CA ILE A 394 -18.02 -1.66 -6.93
C ILE A 394 -16.60 -1.21 -6.56
N GLU A 395 -16.11 -0.12 -7.16
CA GLU A 395 -14.80 0.44 -6.83
C GLU A 395 -14.67 0.79 -5.34
N GLU A 396 -15.67 1.47 -4.77
CA GLU A 396 -15.67 1.87 -3.37
C GLU A 396 -15.67 0.65 -2.43
N LYS A 397 -16.53 -0.33 -2.68
CA LYS A 397 -16.57 -1.58 -1.91
C LYS A 397 -15.27 -2.37 -2.03
N LYS A 398 -14.69 -2.40 -3.23
CA LYS A 398 -13.42 -3.08 -3.51
C LYS A 398 -12.29 -2.48 -2.67
N PHE A 399 -12.16 -1.15 -2.60
CA PHE A 399 -11.18 -0.50 -1.73
C PHE A 399 -11.37 -0.86 -0.26
N ARG A 400 -12.61 -0.88 0.25
CA ARG A 400 -12.88 -1.29 1.64
C ARG A 400 -12.50 -2.75 1.92
N VAL A 401 -12.76 -3.66 0.97
CA VAL A 401 -12.38 -5.07 1.11
C VAL A 401 -10.86 -5.21 1.11
N ASP A 402 -10.15 -4.49 0.24
CA ASP A 402 -8.69 -4.51 0.18
C ASP A 402 -8.06 -4.01 1.49
N ASP A 403 -8.51 -2.87 1.99
CA ASP A 403 -8.05 -2.30 3.27
C ASP A 403 -8.28 -3.29 4.42
N ALA A 404 -9.46 -3.93 4.45
CA ALA A 404 -9.79 -4.91 5.48
C ALA A 404 -8.91 -6.18 5.38
N VAL A 405 -8.62 -6.66 4.19
CA VAL A 405 -7.68 -7.80 3.98
C VAL A 405 -6.28 -7.41 4.46
N ALA A 406 -5.80 -6.21 4.12
CA ALA A 406 -4.49 -5.73 4.56
C ALA A 406 -4.43 -5.55 6.09
N ALA A 407 -5.46 -4.97 6.70
CA ALA A 407 -5.58 -4.81 8.15
C ALA A 407 -5.58 -6.18 8.88
N VAL A 408 -6.30 -7.18 8.35
CA VAL A 408 -6.30 -8.54 8.91
C VAL A 408 -4.92 -9.18 8.80
N LYS A 409 -4.22 -9.07 7.67
CA LYS A 409 -2.84 -9.58 7.53
C LYS A 409 -1.92 -8.93 8.57
N ALA A 410 -1.97 -7.61 8.71
CA ALA A 410 -1.20 -6.87 9.71
C ALA A 410 -1.52 -7.32 11.16
N ALA A 411 -2.79 -7.61 11.46
CA ALA A 411 -3.22 -8.10 12.76
C ALA A 411 -2.78 -9.56 13.03
N LEU A 412 -2.75 -10.39 12.00
CA LEU A 412 -2.23 -11.76 12.11
C LEU A 412 -0.71 -11.79 12.29
N GLU A 413 0.02 -10.80 11.80
CA GLU A 413 1.48 -10.72 11.95
C GLU A 413 1.91 -10.20 13.33
N GLU A 414 1.30 -9.11 13.80
CA GLU A 414 1.75 -8.41 15.02
C GLU A 414 0.65 -8.28 16.10
N GLY A 415 -0.50 -8.95 15.95
CA GLY A 415 -1.59 -8.88 16.93
C GLY A 415 -2.40 -7.59 16.87
N ILE A 416 -3.22 -7.37 17.88
CA ILE A 416 -4.17 -6.26 17.99
C ILE A 416 -4.01 -5.46 19.28
N VAL A 417 -4.47 -4.21 19.23
CA VAL A 417 -4.60 -3.31 20.39
C VAL A 417 -6.03 -2.76 20.48
N ALA A 418 -6.36 -2.04 21.55
CA ALA A 418 -7.63 -1.30 21.63
C ALA A 418 -7.67 -0.20 20.58
N GLY A 419 -8.74 -0.13 19.81
CA GLY A 419 -8.94 0.83 18.73
C GLY A 419 -9.44 2.19 19.17
N GLY A 420 -10.05 2.91 18.22
CA GLY A 420 -10.67 4.21 18.49
C GLY A 420 -9.71 5.31 18.94
N GLY A 421 -8.41 5.19 18.66
CA GLY A 421 -7.37 6.12 19.09
C GLY A 421 -7.00 6.04 20.58
N VAL A 422 -7.63 5.15 21.34
CA VAL A 422 -7.41 5.03 22.80
C VAL A 422 -6.02 4.49 23.13
N THR A 423 -5.49 3.56 22.33
CA THR A 423 -4.12 3.07 22.51
C THR A 423 -3.11 4.21 22.41
N LEU A 424 -3.29 5.15 21.47
CA LEU A 424 -2.42 6.32 21.36
C LEU A 424 -2.50 7.23 22.58
N ILE A 425 -3.70 7.41 23.18
CA ILE A 425 -3.86 8.14 24.45
C ILE A 425 -3.15 7.42 25.61
N ASN A 426 -3.27 6.09 25.67
CA ASN A 426 -2.59 5.30 26.69
C ASN A 426 -1.06 5.42 26.57
N LEU A 427 -0.53 5.44 25.34
CA LEU A 427 0.89 5.70 25.09
C LEU A 427 1.27 7.13 25.51
N ALA A 428 0.45 8.13 25.19
CA ALA A 428 0.67 9.51 25.64
C ALA A 428 0.76 9.63 27.16
N ASN A 429 -0.07 8.90 27.90
CA ASN A 429 -0.04 8.88 29.37
C ASN A 429 1.27 8.30 29.94
N LYS A 430 1.94 7.41 29.20
CA LYS A 430 3.21 6.80 29.60
C LYS A 430 4.43 7.70 29.33
N ILE A 431 4.29 8.70 28.48
CA ILE A 431 5.39 9.64 28.19
C ILE A 431 5.58 10.58 29.38
N GLU A 432 6.68 10.36 30.11
CA GLU A 432 7.09 11.23 31.21
C GLU A 432 7.96 12.38 30.69
N ILE A 433 7.63 13.60 31.11
CA ILE A 433 8.39 14.80 30.75
C ILE A 433 9.18 15.24 31.99
N LYS A 434 10.51 15.13 31.92
CA LYS A 434 11.42 15.34 33.08
C LYS A 434 12.20 16.65 33.00
N GLY A 435 11.59 17.72 32.56
CA GLY A 435 12.26 19.04 32.49
C GLY A 435 11.64 19.98 31.46
N ASN A 436 12.26 21.14 31.29
CA ASN A 436 11.85 22.17 30.34
C ASN A 436 12.93 22.43 29.26
N ASP A 437 13.96 21.59 29.18
CA ASP A 437 14.93 21.66 28.09
C ASP A 437 14.31 21.21 26.76
N SER A 438 14.95 21.58 25.66
CA SER A 438 14.42 21.33 24.34
C SER A 438 14.23 19.83 24.03
N VAL A 439 14.95 18.91 24.66
CA VAL A 439 14.79 17.47 24.51
C VAL A 439 13.50 17.01 25.22
N SER A 440 13.30 17.43 26.46
CA SER A 440 12.08 17.13 27.22
C SER A 440 10.83 17.71 26.55
N VAL A 441 10.92 18.94 26.04
CA VAL A 441 9.85 19.60 25.28
C VAL A 441 9.59 18.88 23.94
N GLY A 442 10.62 18.30 23.30
CA GLY A 442 10.47 17.43 22.13
C GLY A 442 9.58 16.21 22.41
N SER A 443 9.71 15.60 23.58
CA SER A 443 8.80 14.50 24.02
C SER A 443 7.36 14.97 24.21
N GLN A 444 7.14 16.24 24.60
CA GLN A 444 5.80 16.83 24.71
C GLN A 444 5.10 16.96 23.36
N ILE A 445 5.86 17.20 22.28
CA ILE A 445 5.30 17.23 20.91
C ILE A 445 4.58 15.92 20.61
N LEU A 446 5.24 14.76 20.87
CA LEU A 446 4.64 13.47 20.65
C LEU A 446 3.40 13.27 21.53
N LYS A 447 3.51 13.57 22.81
CA LYS A 447 2.40 13.44 23.76
C LYS A 447 1.14 14.16 23.30
N ASN A 448 1.27 15.39 22.81
CA ASN A 448 0.15 16.20 22.32
C ASN A 448 -0.42 15.66 21.00
N ALA A 449 0.45 15.20 20.09
CA ALA A 449 0.05 14.67 18.79
C ALA A 449 -0.70 13.35 18.91
N LEU A 450 -0.34 12.49 19.87
CA LEU A 450 -0.98 11.19 20.09
C LEU A 450 -2.47 11.28 20.48
N GLU A 451 -2.92 12.40 20.99
CA GLU A 451 -4.33 12.64 21.33
C GLU A 451 -5.19 13.03 20.11
N GLN A 452 -4.57 13.47 19.04
CA GLN A 452 -5.28 14.08 17.92
C GLN A 452 -6.12 13.11 17.09
N PRO A 453 -5.70 11.86 16.79
CA PRO A 453 -6.55 10.90 16.11
C PRO A 453 -7.87 10.65 16.85
N PHE A 454 -7.83 10.50 18.18
CA PHE A 454 -9.02 10.36 18.99
C PHE A 454 -9.92 11.62 18.92
N ARG A 455 -9.33 12.81 19.00
CA ARG A 455 -10.06 14.08 18.91
C ARG A 455 -10.80 14.21 17.58
N ILE A 456 -10.14 13.91 16.47
CA ILE A 456 -10.75 13.97 15.13
C ILE A 456 -11.87 12.93 14.98
N LEU A 457 -11.65 11.72 15.47
CA LEU A 457 -12.66 10.66 15.44
C LEU A 457 -13.94 11.08 16.16
N LEU A 458 -13.84 11.66 17.37
CA LEU A 458 -14.99 12.16 18.10
C LEU A 458 -15.66 13.36 17.39
N GLN A 459 -14.87 14.31 16.88
CA GLN A 459 -15.40 15.45 16.13
C GLN A 459 -16.20 15.01 14.91
N ASN A 460 -15.69 14.03 14.14
CA ASN A 460 -16.42 13.46 13.00
C ASN A 460 -17.72 12.77 13.44
N ALA A 461 -17.75 12.21 14.64
CA ALA A 461 -18.94 11.61 15.23
C ALA A 461 -19.92 12.64 15.86
N GLY A 462 -19.57 13.93 15.84
CA GLY A 462 -20.40 14.99 16.47
C GLY A 462 -20.31 15.03 17.99
N LEU A 463 -19.29 14.41 18.58
CA LEU A 463 -19.05 14.37 20.03
C LEU A 463 -17.98 15.40 20.41
N ASN A 464 -18.05 15.90 21.65
CA ASN A 464 -17.05 16.82 22.19
C ASN A 464 -15.84 16.04 22.76
N PRO A 465 -14.64 16.11 22.14
CA PRO A 465 -13.47 15.39 22.66
C PRO A 465 -13.03 15.82 24.07
N ASP A 466 -13.24 17.08 24.42
CA ASP A 466 -12.81 17.62 25.71
C ASP A 466 -13.63 17.11 26.89
N GLU A 467 -14.81 16.59 26.63
CA GLU A 467 -15.64 15.90 27.63
C GLU A 467 -15.11 14.50 27.95
N TRP A 468 -14.66 13.76 26.93
CA TRP A 468 -14.28 12.36 27.05
C TRP A 468 -12.81 12.12 27.35
N LEU A 469 -11.93 12.97 26.83
CA LEU A 469 -10.48 12.79 26.95
C LEU A 469 -9.98 12.72 28.40
N PRO A 470 -10.43 13.57 29.34
CA PRO A 470 -10.03 13.46 30.76
C PRO A 470 -10.49 12.14 31.39
N GLN A 471 -11.68 11.66 31.05
CA GLN A 471 -12.21 10.42 31.58
C GLN A 471 -11.40 9.21 31.08
N ILE A 472 -11.02 9.19 29.78
CA ILE A 472 -10.20 8.12 29.20
C ILE A 472 -8.78 8.13 29.78
N LYS A 473 -8.19 9.31 29.99
CA LYS A 473 -6.87 9.42 30.64
C LYS A 473 -6.85 8.88 32.06
N ALA A 474 -7.97 8.96 32.77
CA ALA A 474 -8.11 8.44 34.14
C ALA A 474 -8.55 6.97 34.19
N ALA A 475 -9.05 6.43 33.10
CA ALA A 475 -9.55 5.05 33.02
C ALA A 475 -8.41 4.02 32.95
N LYS A 476 -8.78 2.74 33.07
CA LYS A 476 -7.84 1.64 32.81
C LYS A 476 -7.46 1.62 31.32
N PRO A 477 -6.22 1.22 30.97
CA PRO A 477 -5.82 1.05 29.58
C PRO A 477 -6.82 0.18 28.80
N GLY A 478 -7.13 0.58 27.56
CA GLY A 478 -8.09 -0.10 26.70
C GLY A 478 -9.55 0.35 26.87
N PHE A 479 -9.87 1.13 27.93
CA PHE A 479 -11.21 1.70 28.10
C PHE A 479 -11.35 2.98 27.28
N GLY A 480 -12.44 3.07 26.53
CA GLY A 480 -12.75 4.20 25.67
C GLY A 480 -14.24 4.32 25.39
N ILE A 481 -14.59 5.12 24.40
CA ILE A 481 -15.97 5.36 24.01
C ILE A 481 -16.27 4.69 22.67
N ASP A 482 -17.36 3.93 22.62
CA ASP A 482 -17.95 3.48 21.35
C ASP A 482 -18.81 4.62 20.79
N VAL A 483 -18.37 5.21 19.66
CA VAL A 483 -19.05 6.34 19.02
C VAL A 483 -20.41 5.97 18.42
N ASN A 484 -20.72 4.68 18.27
CA ASN A 484 -22.05 4.20 17.88
C ASN A 484 -23.01 4.15 19.06
N ASN A 485 -22.48 4.01 20.29
CA ASN A 485 -23.26 4.02 21.53
C ASN A 485 -22.56 4.83 22.63
N PRO A 486 -22.47 6.17 22.52
CA PRO A 486 -21.62 7.03 23.33
C PRO A 486 -22.24 7.33 24.70
N THR A 487 -22.60 6.32 25.49
CA THR A 487 -23.26 6.51 26.79
C THR A 487 -22.31 6.42 27.98
N LYS A 488 -21.24 5.62 27.88
CA LYS A 488 -20.26 5.38 28.95
C LYS A 488 -18.97 4.84 28.37
N LEU A 489 -17.89 4.87 29.17
CA LEU A 489 -16.65 4.18 28.82
C LEU A 489 -16.85 2.65 28.90
N VAL A 490 -16.35 1.95 27.89
CA VAL A 490 -16.37 0.49 27.77
C VAL A 490 -14.96 -0.03 27.48
N ASP A 491 -14.70 -1.29 27.79
CA ASP A 491 -13.51 -1.96 27.29
C ASP A 491 -13.65 -2.19 25.78
N LEU A 492 -12.91 -1.42 25.00
CA LEU A 492 -13.03 -1.40 23.55
C LEU A 492 -12.71 -2.74 22.90
N LYS A 493 -11.75 -3.49 23.45
CA LYS A 493 -11.48 -4.86 22.99
C LYS A 493 -12.67 -5.79 23.20
N SER A 494 -13.43 -5.62 24.28
CA SER A 494 -14.59 -6.47 24.57
C SER A 494 -15.78 -6.22 23.66
N VAL A 495 -15.86 -5.03 23.07
CA VAL A 495 -16.94 -4.62 22.13
C VAL A 495 -16.48 -4.63 20.67
N GLY A 496 -15.32 -5.24 20.38
CA GLY A 496 -14.81 -5.40 19.02
C GLY A 496 -14.17 -4.16 18.40
N VAL A 497 -13.98 -3.07 19.15
CA VAL A 497 -13.28 -1.86 18.66
C VAL A 497 -11.78 -2.04 18.86
N ILE A 498 -11.11 -2.54 17.83
CA ILE A 498 -9.71 -2.96 17.84
C ILE A 498 -8.97 -2.47 16.61
N ASP A 499 -7.67 -2.21 16.74
CA ASP A 499 -6.78 -1.83 15.65
C ASP A 499 -5.62 -2.85 15.56
N PRO A 500 -5.10 -3.14 14.34
CA PRO A 500 -3.87 -3.91 14.19
C PRO A 500 -2.68 -3.16 14.82
N THR A 501 -1.88 -3.89 15.61
CA THR A 501 -0.70 -3.30 16.27
C THR A 501 0.28 -2.74 15.25
N ARG A 502 0.53 -3.46 14.15
CA ARG A 502 1.40 -3.03 13.06
C ARG A 502 0.95 -1.69 12.46
N VAL A 503 -0.36 -1.53 12.19
CA VAL A 503 -0.92 -0.26 11.67
C VAL A 503 -0.63 0.90 12.63
N THR A 504 -0.87 0.72 13.93
CA THR A 504 -0.60 1.75 14.94
C THR A 504 0.90 2.07 15.03
N LYS A 505 1.76 1.05 15.00
CA LYS A 505 3.23 1.18 15.05
C LYS A 505 3.78 1.93 13.84
N GLU A 506 3.41 1.51 12.64
CA GLU A 506 3.88 2.11 11.39
C GLU A 506 3.37 3.55 11.22
N ALA A 507 2.13 3.84 11.64
CA ALA A 507 1.61 5.20 11.64
C ALA A 507 2.46 6.13 12.52
N LEU A 508 2.87 5.66 13.70
CA LEU A 508 3.79 6.40 14.58
C LEU A 508 5.16 6.61 13.93
N GLN A 509 5.78 5.55 13.44
CA GLN A 509 7.13 5.60 12.88
C GLN A 509 7.21 6.50 11.65
N ASN A 510 6.27 6.37 10.73
CA ASN A 510 6.24 7.16 9.50
C ASN A 510 5.94 8.64 9.78
N ALA A 511 4.97 8.93 10.64
CA ALA A 511 4.67 10.31 11.03
C ALA A 511 5.85 11.00 11.70
N ILE A 512 6.51 10.33 12.63
CA ILE A 512 7.65 10.87 13.38
C ILE A 512 8.86 11.06 12.45
N SER A 513 9.14 10.10 11.56
CA SER A 513 10.25 10.19 10.62
C SER A 513 10.15 11.44 9.74
N ILE A 514 8.97 11.70 9.17
CA ILE A 514 8.75 12.88 8.32
C ILE A 514 8.74 14.16 9.15
N ALA A 515 8.02 14.20 10.26
CA ALA A 515 7.91 15.40 11.08
C ALA A 515 9.25 15.80 11.71
N ALA A 516 10.01 14.84 12.24
CA ALA A 516 11.31 15.08 12.86
C ALA A 516 12.34 15.61 11.85
N THR A 517 12.34 15.08 10.63
CA THR A 517 13.24 15.54 9.56
C THR A 517 12.84 16.93 9.08
N THR A 518 11.56 17.17 8.84
CA THR A 518 11.04 18.46 8.36
C THR A 518 11.19 19.57 9.40
N ALA A 519 11.03 19.26 10.70
CA ALA A 519 11.21 20.23 11.78
C ALA A 519 12.63 20.82 11.82
N THR A 520 13.64 20.12 11.31
CA THR A 520 15.01 20.61 11.24
C THR A 520 15.31 21.44 9.97
N MET A 521 14.31 21.73 9.16
CA MET A 521 14.47 22.50 7.92
C MET A 521 14.89 23.94 8.21
N GLY A 522 16.01 24.39 7.61
CA GLY A 522 16.49 25.77 7.64
C GLY A 522 16.18 26.55 6.36
N ALA A 523 15.91 25.86 5.24
CA ALA A 523 15.56 26.49 3.97
C ALA A 523 14.63 25.59 3.14
N LEU A 524 13.79 26.23 2.32
CA LEU A 524 12.91 25.61 1.33
C LEU A 524 13.30 26.16 -0.04
N VAL A 525 13.66 25.27 -0.97
CA VAL A 525 14.03 25.62 -2.36
C VAL A 525 12.96 25.10 -3.29
N VAL A 526 12.30 25.99 -4.01
CA VAL A 526 11.21 25.68 -4.94
C VAL A 526 11.46 26.23 -6.34
N ASP A 527 10.86 25.59 -7.33
CA ASP A 527 10.92 26.07 -8.71
C ASP A 527 9.94 27.24 -8.89
N ILE A 528 10.39 28.28 -9.59
CA ILE A 528 9.51 29.40 -9.96
C ILE A 528 8.69 28.96 -11.18
N PRO A 529 7.34 29.02 -11.13
CA PRO A 529 6.50 28.72 -12.29
C PRO A 529 6.92 29.60 -13.49
N LYS A 530 6.93 29.02 -14.68
CA LYS A 530 7.07 29.82 -15.89
C LYS A 530 5.71 30.50 -16.15
N GLU A 531 5.72 31.82 -16.31
CA GLU A 531 4.58 32.50 -16.92
C GLU A 531 4.33 31.85 -18.30
N GLU A 532 3.18 31.22 -18.48
CA GLU A 532 2.72 30.87 -19.81
C GLU A 532 2.49 32.16 -20.58
N THR A 533 3.50 32.58 -21.34
CA THR A 533 3.31 33.60 -22.36
C THR A 533 2.31 33.05 -23.36
N THR A 534 1.05 33.43 -23.20
CA THR A 534 0.06 33.28 -24.27
C THR A 534 0.61 34.06 -25.47
N SER A 535 1.21 33.33 -26.41
CA SER A 535 1.58 33.92 -27.71
C SER A 535 0.28 34.46 -28.29
N PRO A 536 0.21 35.77 -28.61
CA PRO A 536 -0.97 36.30 -29.28
C PRO A 536 -1.12 35.52 -30.59
N SER A 537 -2.28 34.93 -30.80
CA SER A 537 -2.64 34.33 -32.10
C SER A 537 -2.36 35.35 -33.16
N PRO A 538 -1.63 34.99 -34.27
CA PRO A 538 -1.45 35.92 -35.37
C PRO A 538 -2.84 36.34 -35.86
N ASP A 539 -3.11 37.60 -35.70
CA ASP A 539 -4.28 38.29 -36.23
C ASP A 539 -4.29 38.06 -37.76
N MET A 540 -5.16 37.18 -38.22
CA MET A 540 -5.47 37.03 -39.63
C MET A 540 -6.33 38.22 -40.04
N GLY A 541 -5.72 39.39 -39.94
CA GLY A 541 -6.26 40.61 -40.46
C GLY A 541 -6.25 40.62 -42.00
N GLY A 542 -7.41 40.60 -42.57
CA GLY A 542 -7.70 41.36 -43.77
C GLY A 542 -7.11 40.88 -45.10
N MET A 543 -7.83 40.03 -45.79
CA MET A 543 -7.88 40.09 -47.24
C MET A 543 -9.34 40.34 -47.69
N GLY A 544 -9.76 41.57 -47.47
CA GLY A 544 -10.92 42.12 -48.12
C GLY A 544 -10.48 42.91 -49.35
N GLY A 545 -11.01 42.56 -50.48
CA GLY A 545 -11.13 43.45 -51.65
C GLY A 545 -10.15 43.22 -52.80
N MET A 546 -10.61 42.58 -53.85
CA MET A 546 -10.72 43.18 -55.17
C MET A 546 -11.31 42.18 -56.17
N MET A 547 -12.46 42.64 -56.72
CA MET A 547 -13.15 42.25 -57.95
C MET A 547 -13.90 40.92 -57.94
#